data_210d2e67a9aaf67e6474c6d8062b02ce
#
_entry.id   210d2e67a9aaf67e6474c6d8062b02ce
#
_cell.length_a   1.000
_cell.length_b   1.000
_cell.length_c   1.000
_cell.angle_alpha   90.00
_cell.angle_beta   90.00
_cell.angle_gamma   90.00
#
_symmetry.space_group_name_H-M   'P 1'
#
loop_
_entity.id
_entity.type
_entity.pdbx_description
1 polymer ?
#
loop_
_entity_poly.entity_id
_entity_poly.type
_entity_poly.pdbx_seq_one_letter_code
_entity_poly.pdbx_strand_id
1 'polypeptide(L)'
;RSTLFPYTTLFRSLRYDFRSIFLESSTIDKTIVCTVIVNLVFFRIFRTYSNVLRFSSFIDIMRIFVSLTVSYALLMISSVLLSSYMDVRLAPVSVFFMAYIISFAMMSCSRIVVKMFYELLNFDGSHSANVFIYGAKEAGVNIAKALRVNLRNHYRLRGFIADEPELINKVMMGVKVFPNDETLIDVLNDRDVHTIIISPAKMEELKRSDMADRLLAHNIKLMTAPPLSEWSGQTLNRTQLKEIQIEDLLQRNPIEIDIHKVASHLEGKRVMITGAAGSIGSEIMRQVASFNPYKLILVDQAETPLHDIRLELQDRWRDIDAETIIADISNATRMEEIFKEYKPQYIFHAAAYKHVPMMEDNVSESIQINVYGTRTIADLAVKYGAEKFVMISTDKAVNPTNVMGCSKRICEIYVQSLAKKLQQKGGHVTQFITTRFGNVLGSNGSVIPRFRDQIQRGGPVTVTHPEIIRYFMTIPEACRLVLEAGSMGNGGEIYIFDMGKPVKIVDLAKRMISLSGRTDVKIEFTGLRHGEKLYEELLNVKELTKPTYHEKIMIATVREYDYDEVKERIQKLIDVSYTYDQMKIVSAMKDIVPEFISKNSCFEALDKKPD
;
A
#
# COMPACT_ATOMS: atom_id res chain seq x y z
N ARG A 1 -55.66 2.81 -63.69
CA ARG A 1 -56.35 3.01 -62.40
C ARG A 1 -55.38 2.55 -61.33
N SER A 2 -54.35 3.31 -61.18
CA SER A 2 -53.31 3.00 -60.22
C SER A 2 -53.09 4.24 -59.36
N THR A 3 -53.42 4.11 -58.13
CA THR A 3 -53.00 4.98 -57.03
C THR A 3 -51.51 4.81 -56.90
N LEU A 4 -50.75 5.59 -57.66
CA LEU A 4 -49.32 5.69 -57.47
C LEU A 4 -49.01 6.91 -56.59
N PHE A 5 -48.42 6.59 -55.50
CA PHE A 5 -47.69 7.31 -54.49
C PHE A 5 -47.25 8.74 -54.77
N PRO A 6 -47.09 9.59 -53.73
CA PRO A 6 -46.82 11.02 -53.80
C PRO A 6 -45.35 11.37 -54.17
N TYR A 7 -44.62 10.45 -54.80
CA TYR A 7 -43.23 10.72 -55.30
C TYR A 7 -43.15 11.86 -56.33
N THR A 8 -44.23 12.07 -57.05
CA THR A 8 -44.27 13.11 -58.11
C THR A 8 -44.36 14.53 -57.54
N THR A 9 -44.91 14.70 -56.31
CA THR A 9 -45.03 16.01 -55.68
C THR A 9 -43.71 16.42 -55.01
N LEU A 10 -42.96 15.48 -54.44
CA LEU A 10 -41.64 15.75 -53.89
C LEU A 10 -40.59 16.11 -55.00
N PHE A 11 -40.64 15.42 -56.12
CA PHE A 11 -39.79 15.72 -57.26
C PHE A 11 -40.16 16.99 -58.02
N ARG A 12 -41.45 17.43 -58.01
CA ARG A 12 -41.86 18.72 -58.57
C ARG A 12 -41.43 19.89 -57.72
N SER A 13 -41.38 19.75 -56.40
CA SER A 13 -40.91 20.82 -55.50
C SER A 13 -39.35 20.97 -55.55
N LEU A 14 -38.63 20.02 -56.04
CA LEU A 14 -37.17 20.07 -56.23
C LEU A 14 -36.75 20.65 -57.60
N ARG A 15 -37.66 20.74 -58.61
CA ARG A 15 -37.41 21.41 -59.88
C ARG A 15 -37.61 22.91 -59.76
N TYR A 16 -36.74 23.58 -59.01
CA TYR A 16 -36.46 24.98 -59.30
C TYR A 16 -35.58 25.01 -60.56
N ASP A 17 -36.17 25.45 -61.68
CA ASP A 17 -35.41 25.74 -62.90
C ASP A 17 -34.38 26.82 -62.55
N PHE A 18 -33.09 26.61 -62.84
CA PHE A 18 -32.02 27.57 -62.49
C PHE A 18 -32.32 29.02 -62.98
N ARG A 19 -33.16 29.17 -63.99
CA ARG A 19 -33.66 30.49 -64.47
C ARG A 19 -34.67 31.14 -63.54
N SER A 20 -35.51 30.40 -62.83
CA SER A 20 -36.48 30.96 -61.86
C SER A 20 -35.81 31.41 -60.55
N ILE A 21 -34.67 30.87 -60.20
CA ILE A 21 -33.89 31.26 -59.01
C ILE A 21 -33.39 32.72 -59.13
N PHE A 22 -32.95 33.13 -60.33
CA PHE A 22 -32.49 34.52 -60.57
C PHE A 22 -33.65 35.55 -60.63
N LEU A 23 -34.88 35.16 -60.90
CA LEU A 23 -36.04 36.04 -60.96
C LEU A 23 -36.69 36.31 -59.57
N GLU A 24 -36.41 35.49 -58.56
CA GLU A 24 -36.91 35.63 -57.18
C GLU A 24 -35.81 35.92 -56.16
N SER A 25 -34.71 36.57 -56.55
CA SER A 25 -33.56 36.83 -55.66
C SER A 25 -33.96 37.52 -54.36
N SER A 26 -34.89 38.44 -54.39
CA SER A 26 -35.43 39.15 -53.20
C SER A 26 -36.12 38.21 -52.16
N THR A 27 -36.76 37.14 -52.61
CA THR A 27 -37.41 36.15 -51.74
C THR A 27 -36.38 35.21 -51.12
N ILE A 28 -35.34 34.83 -51.90
CA ILE A 28 -34.24 33.99 -51.41
C ILE A 28 -33.43 34.73 -50.35
N ASP A 29 -33.07 36.01 -50.63
CA ASP A 29 -32.29 36.84 -49.71
C ASP A 29 -33.05 37.03 -48.38
N LYS A 30 -34.32 37.35 -48.42
CA LYS A 30 -35.20 37.48 -47.24
C LYS A 30 -35.24 36.17 -46.46
N THR A 31 -35.36 35.03 -47.13
CA THR A 31 -35.42 33.70 -46.52
C THR A 31 -34.11 33.34 -45.82
N ILE A 32 -32.97 33.61 -46.48
CA ILE A 32 -31.62 33.39 -45.92
C ILE A 32 -31.44 34.26 -44.66
N VAL A 33 -31.72 35.56 -44.72
CA VAL A 33 -31.56 36.47 -43.59
C VAL A 33 -32.43 36.05 -42.42
N CYS A 34 -33.69 35.73 -42.69
CA CYS A 34 -34.63 35.26 -41.65
C CYS A 34 -34.13 33.94 -41.01
N THR A 35 -33.70 32.98 -41.82
CA THR A 35 -33.15 31.69 -41.33
C THR A 35 -31.93 31.88 -40.46
N VAL A 36 -30.97 32.74 -40.87
CA VAL A 36 -29.77 33.02 -40.09
C VAL A 36 -30.11 33.69 -38.77
N ILE A 37 -30.97 34.69 -38.76
CA ILE A 37 -31.37 35.39 -37.53
C ILE A 37 -32.05 34.41 -36.55
N VAL A 38 -33.03 33.63 -37.01
CA VAL A 38 -33.73 32.67 -36.18
C VAL A 38 -32.80 31.63 -35.59
N ASN A 39 -31.91 31.04 -36.44
CA ASN A 39 -30.94 30.08 -35.95
C ASN A 39 -29.96 30.68 -34.93
N LEU A 40 -29.47 31.91 -35.12
CA LEU A 40 -28.59 32.59 -34.15
C LEU A 40 -29.27 32.79 -32.80
N VAL A 41 -30.55 33.19 -32.80
CA VAL A 41 -31.33 33.34 -31.55
C VAL A 41 -31.45 32.02 -30.84
N PHE A 42 -31.85 30.96 -31.51
CA PHE A 42 -32.02 29.64 -30.87
C PHE A 42 -30.66 29.02 -30.44
N PHE A 43 -29.57 29.21 -31.20
CA PHE A 43 -28.23 28.78 -30.79
C PHE A 43 -27.77 29.48 -29.50
N ARG A 44 -28.18 30.74 -29.30
CA ARG A 44 -27.90 31.47 -28.06
C ARG A 44 -28.76 30.98 -26.90
N ILE A 45 -30.05 30.75 -27.13
CA ILE A 45 -31.01 30.24 -26.11
C ILE A 45 -30.55 28.85 -25.62
N PHE A 46 -30.25 27.93 -26.53
CA PHE A 46 -29.81 26.56 -26.20
C PHE A 46 -28.35 26.45 -25.89
N ARG A 47 -27.59 27.57 -25.83
CA ARG A 47 -26.17 27.64 -25.53
C ARG A 47 -25.33 26.66 -26.37
N THR A 48 -25.65 26.51 -27.65
CA THR A 48 -25.03 25.53 -28.54
C THR A 48 -23.54 25.78 -28.73
N TYR A 49 -23.03 27.02 -28.58
CA TYR A 49 -21.64 27.41 -28.71
C TYR A 49 -20.93 27.72 -27.37
N SER A 50 -21.55 27.42 -26.22
CA SER A 50 -20.93 27.71 -24.92
C SER A 50 -19.82 26.74 -24.53
N ASN A 51 -19.75 25.56 -25.16
CA ASN A 51 -18.77 24.54 -24.84
C ASN A 51 -17.55 24.60 -25.77
N VAL A 52 -16.40 24.23 -25.23
CA VAL A 52 -15.16 24.12 -26.00
C VAL A 52 -15.27 22.94 -26.98
N LEU A 53 -15.10 23.19 -28.27
CA LEU A 53 -15.30 22.21 -29.36
C LEU A 53 -14.53 20.91 -29.18
N ARG A 54 -13.36 20.97 -28.56
CA ARG A 54 -12.49 19.80 -28.30
C ARG A 54 -13.07 18.75 -27.35
N PHE A 55 -14.04 19.14 -26.49
CA PHE A 55 -14.71 18.25 -25.54
C PHE A 55 -16.14 17.90 -25.93
N SER A 56 -16.46 18.05 -27.22
CA SER A 56 -17.80 17.79 -27.72
C SER A 56 -18.28 16.39 -27.34
N SER A 57 -19.41 16.32 -26.65
CA SER A 57 -20.05 15.10 -26.17
C SER A 57 -21.35 14.80 -26.93
N PHE A 58 -21.94 13.63 -26.70
CA PHE A 58 -23.27 13.29 -27.24
C PHE A 58 -24.32 14.34 -26.84
N ILE A 59 -24.20 14.92 -25.65
CA ILE A 59 -25.09 15.99 -25.17
C ILE A 59 -25.04 17.23 -26.06
N ASP A 60 -23.87 17.55 -26.62
CA ASP A 60 -23.72 18.71 -27.50
C ASP A 60 -24.38 18.46 -28.87
N ILE A 61 -24.33 17.23 -29.36
CA ILE A 61 -25.05 16.83 -30.60
C ILE A 61 -26.56 16.92 -30.34
N MET A 62 -27.03 16.47 -29.18
CA MET A 62 -28.46 16.61 -28.80
C MET A 62 -28.91 18.05 -28.69
N ARG A 63 -28.03 18.96 -28.18
CA ARG A 63 -28.34 20.41 -28.13
C ARG A 63 -28.45 20.99 -29.54
N ILE A 64 -27.60 20.61 -30.48
CA ILE A 64 -27.69 21.02 -31.89
C ILE A 64 -29.01 20.49 -32.47
N PHE A 65 -29.33 19.23 -32.25
CA PHE A 65 -30.58 18.62 -32.73
C PHE A 65 -31.81 19.39 -32.26
N VAL A 66 -31.93 19.60 -30.95
CA VAL A 66 -33.08 20.31 -30.36
C VAL A 66 -33.14 21.75 -30.85
N SER A 67 -32.04 22.48 -30.87
CA SER A 67 -31.97 23.87 -31.33
C SER A 67 -32.41 24.01 -32.78
N LEU A 68 -31.89 23.19 -33.69
CA LEU A 68 -32.26 23.19 -35.10
C LEU A 68 -33.71 22.77 -35.32
N THR A 69 -34.18 21.74 -34.60
CA THR A 69 -35.58 21.29 -34.72
C THR A 69 -36.54 22.40 -34.38
N VAL A 70 -36.33 23.08 -33.24
CA VAL A 70 -37.21 24.19 -32.82
C VAL A 70 -37.13 25.38 -33.77
N SER A 71 -35.92 25.78 -34.22
CA SER A 71 -35.76 26.91 -35.13
C SER A 71 -36.37 26.67 -36.50
N TYR A 72 -36.16 25.49 -37.09
CA TYR A 72 -36.71 25.13 -38.39
C TYR A 72 -38.22 24.86 -38.34
N ALA A 73 -38.75 24.29 -37.23
CA ALA A 73 -40.20 24.19 -37.01
C ALA A 73 -40.87 25.55 -37.01
N LEU A 74 -40.26 26.54 -36.30
CA LEU A 74 -40.78 27.92 -36.28
C LEU A 74 -40.74 28.53 -37.68
N LEU A 75 -39.63 28.35 -38.45
CA LEU A 75 -39.51 28.84 -39.82
C LEU A 75 -40.54 28.20 -40.75
N MET A 76 -40.84 26.93 -40.66
CA MET A 76 -41.86 26.23 -41.43
C MET A 76 -43.26 26.78 -41.14
N ILE A 77 -43.58 26.93 -39.85
CA ILE A 77 -44.86 27.49 -39.40
C ILE A 77 -45.01 28.94 -39.86
N SER A 78 -43.98 29.76 -39.68
CA SER A 78 -43.99 31.17 -40.14
C SER A 78 -44.12 31.30 -41.64
N SER A 79 -43.50 30.44 -42.44
CA SER A 79 -43.61 30.41 -43.90
C SER A 79 -45.07 30.15 -44.34
N VAL A 80 -45.77 29.21 -43.69
CA VAL A 80 -47.16 28.91 -43.98
C VAL A 80 -48.09 30.09 -43.59
N LEU A 81 -47.89 30.65 -42.39
CA LEU A 81 -48.71 31.75 -41.89
C LEU A 81 -48.55 33.03 -42.71
N LEU A 82 -47.30 33.43 -43.00
CA LEU A 82 -46.99 34.63 -43.78
C LEU A 82 -47.53 34.52 -45.20
N SER A 83 -47.45 33.37 -45.83
CA SER A 83 -48.00 33.14 -47.15
C SER A 83 -49.53 33.19 -47.18
N SER A 84 -50.21 32.79 -46.05
CA SER A 84 -51.67 32.75 -45.97
C SER A 84 -52.31 34.08 -45.57
N TYR A 85 -51.63 34.92 -44.77
CA TYR A 85 -52.21 36.13 -44.19
C TYR A 85 -51.63 37.47 -44.70
N MET A 86 -50.37 37.48 -45.19
CA MET A 86 -49.67 38.73 -45.50
C MET A 86 -49.15 38.83 -46.93
N ASP A 87 -49.43 37.87 -47.80
CA ASP A 87 -48.91 37.77 -49.20
C ASP A 87 -47.38 37.89 -49.32
N VAL A 88 -46.66 37.63 -48.17
CA VAL A 88 -45.20 37.58 -48.13
C VAL A 88 -44.75 36.16 -48.38
N ARG A 89 -44.11 35.90 -49.51
CA ARG A 89 -43.62 34.58 -49.88
C ARG A 89 -42.23 34.36 -49.29
N LEU A 90 -42.09 33.33 -48.43
CA LEU A 90 -40.81 32.71 -48.06
C LEU A 90 -40.60 31.41 -48.83
N ALA A 91 -39.44 30.78 -48.66
CA ALA A 91 -39.17 29.49 -49.31
C ALA A 91 -40.21 28.41 -48.92
N PRO A 92 -40.48 27.47 -49.83
CA PRO A 92 -41.37 26.32 -49.52
C PRO A 92 -40.91 25.50 -48.32
N VAL A 93 -41.86 24.89 -47.61
CA VAL A 93 -41.58 24.03 -46.42
C VAL A 93 -40.59 22.92 -46.74
N SER A 94 -40.60 22.35 -47.96
CA SER A 94 -39.64 21.33 -48.39
C SER A 94 -38.19 21.82 -48.39
N VAL A 95 -37.96 23.12 -48.71
CA VAL A 95 -36.62 23.74 -48.70
C VAL A 95 -36.12 23.85 -47.24
N PHE A 96 -36.97 24.29 -46.32
CA PHE A 96 -36.63 24.38 -44.89
C PHE A 96 -36.34 22.98 -44.30
N PHE A 97 -37.10 21.96 -44.71
CA PHE A 97 -36.86 20.59 -44.26
C PHE A 97 -35.51 20.04 -44.74
N MET A 98 -35.21 20.26 -46.04
CA MET A 98 -33.88 19.87 -46.56
C MET A 98 -32.75 20.66 -45.92
N ALA A 99 -32.91 21.98 -45.74
CA ALA A 99 -31.93 22.81 -45.07
C ALA A 99 -31.70 22.36 -43.60
N TYR A 100 -32.74 21.93 -42.90
CA TYR A 100 -32.63 21.35 -41.56
C TYR A 100 -31.73 20.10 -41.53
N ILE A 101 -31.99 19.13 -42.42
CA ILE A 101 -31.19 17.88 -42.50
C ILE A 101 -29.74 18.20 -42.82
N ILE A 102 -29.48 19.04 -43.80
CA ILE A 102 -28.14 19.43 -44.24
C ILE A 102 -27.39 20.17 -43.12
N SER A 103 -28.07 21.13 -42.47
CA SER A 103 -27.49 21.90 -41.35
C SER A 103 -27.11 21.03 -40.18
N PHE A 104 -28.01 20.09 -39.81
CA PHE A 104 -27.74 19.14 -38.73
C PHE A 104 -26.57 18.22 -39.05
N ALA A 105 -26.53 17.67 -40.28
CA ALA A 105 -25.44 16.79 -40.73
C ALA A 105 -24.09 17.54 -40.76
N MET A 106 -24.06 18.76 -41.35
CA MET A 106 -22.83 19.56 -41.43
C MET A 106 -22.31 19.98 -40.06
N MET A 107 -23.18 20.46 -39.16
CA MET A 107 -22.78 20.88 -37.83
C MET A 107 -22.31 19.71 -36.96
N SER A 108 -22.96 18.58 -37.05
CA SER A 108 -22.55 17.37 -36.33
C SER A 108 -21.20 16.83 -36.89
N CYS A 109 -21.08 16.74 -38.20
CA CYS A 109 -19.86 16.31 -38.88
C CYS A 109 -18.66 17.23 -38.56
N SER A 110 -18.87 18.55 -38.63
CA SER A 110 -17.80 19.53 -38.32
C SER A 110 -17.27 19.36 -36.89
N ARG A 111 -18.15 19.10 -35.90
CA ARG A 111 -17.73 18.86 -34.51
C ARG A 111 -16.96 17.56 -34.36
N ILE A 112 -17.39 16.48 -35.03
CA ILE A 112 -16.67 15.21 -35.02
C ILE A 112 -15.28 15.36 -35.67
N VAL A 113 -15.21 16.06 -36.82
CA VAL A 113 -13.96 16.29 -37.56
C VAL A 113 -13.00 17.13 -36.70
N VAL A 114 -13.46 18.24 -36.11
CA VAL A 114 -12.60 19.08 -35.26
C VAL A 114 -12.08 18.29 -34.04
N LYS A 115 -12.93 17.48 -33.42
CA LYS A 115 -12.50 16.61 -32.33
C LYS A 115 -11.44 15.60 -32.80
N MET A 116 -11.69 14.94 -33.93
CA MET A 116 -10.76 13.95 -34.49
C MET A 116 -9.41 14.56 -34.88
N PHE A 117 -9.43 15.76 -35.50
CA PHE A 117 -8.21 16.52 -35.85
C PHE A 117 -7.45 16.96 -34.60
N TYR A 118 -8.15 17.45 -33.58
CA TYR A 118 -7.51 17.83 -32.33
C TYR A 118 -6.88 16.61 -31.63
N GLU A 119 -7.55 15.46 -31.67
CA GLU A 119 -7.02 14.21 -31.15
C GLU A 119 -5.81 13.71 -31.93
N LEU A 120 -5.75 13.92 -33.24
CA LEU A 120 -4.61 13.56 -34.10
C LEU A 120 -3.40 14.49 -33.91
N LEU A 121 -3.64 15.82 -33.87
CA LEU A 121 -2.57 16.81 -33.79
C LEU A 121 -1.89 16.89 -32.42
N ASN A 122 -2.60 16.61 -31.34
CA ASN A 122 -2.03 16.56 -29.99
C ASN A 122 -1.43 15.20 -29.61
N PHE A 123 -1.21 14.34 -30.59
CA PHE A 123 -0.57 13.06 -30.40
C PHE A 123 0.96 13.20 -30.45
N ASP A 124 1.54 13.75 -29.39
CA ASP A 124 3.00 13.74 -29.20
C ASP A 124 3.39 12.36 -28.65
N GLY A 125 3.51 11.39 -29.57
CA GLY A 125 3.69 9.96 -29.27
C GLY A 125 5.11 9.56 -28.92
N SER A 126 6.05 10.50 -28.77
CA SER A 126 7.48 10.19 -28.69
C SER A 126 7.96 9.69 -27.33
N HIS A 127 7.15 9.78 -26.26
CA HIS A 127 7.56 9.39 -24.90
C HIS A 127 6.51 8.59 -24.09
N SER A 128 5.45 8.06 -24.72
CA SER A 128 4.44 7.29 -24.00
C SER A 128 4.81 5.81 -23.94
N ALA A 129 4.89 5.24 -22.71
CA ALA A 129 5.13 3.81 -22.51
C ALA A 129 3.89 2.98 -22.91
N ASN A 130 4.09 1.93 -23.70
CA ASN A 130 3.04 0.96 -24.00
C ASN A 130 2.71 0.14 -22.75
N VAL A 131 1.43 0.05 -22.39
CA VAL A 131 1.00 -0.65 -21.18
C VAL A 131 -0.15 -1.61 -21.46
N PHE A 132 -0.18 -2.72 -20.71
CA PHE A 132 -1.34 -3.57 -20.54
C PHE A 132 -1.96 -3.36 -19.15
N ILE A 133 -3.24 -3.70 -19.01
CA ILE A 133 -3.92 -3.70 -17.71
C ILE A 133 -4.32 -5.14 -17.38
N TYR A 134 -3.89 -5.65 -16.23
CA TYR A 134 -4.35 -6.92 -15.70
C TYR A 134 -5.63 -6.71 -14.90
N GLY A 135 -6.71 -7.32 -15.41
CA GLY A 135 -8.08 -7.19 -14.95
C GLY A 135 -8.94 -6.37 -15.90
N ALA A 136 -9.87 -7.04 -16.59
CA ALA A 136 -10.73 -6.46 -17.62
C ALA A 136 -12.15 -6.14 -17.12
N LYS A 137 -12.39 -6.15 -15.80
CA LYS A 137 -13.66 -5.75 -15.17
C LYS A 137 -13.65 -4.25 -14.84
N GLU A 138 -14.61 -3.81 -14.05
CA GLU A 138 -14.87 -2.40 -13.74
C GLU A 138 -13.63 -1.61 -13.30
N ALA A 139 -12.83 -2.15 -12.38
CA ALA A 139 -11.60 -1.51 -11.91
C ALA A 139 -10.60 -1.27 -13.04
N GLY A 140 -10.37 -2.27 -13.90
CA GLY A 140 -9.47 -2.14 -15.05
C GLY A 140 -9.99 -1.16 -16.11
N VAL A 141 -11.30 -1.14 -16.35
CA VAL A 141 -11.94 -0.18 -17.26
C VAL A 141 -11.78 1.26 -16.76
N ASN A 142 -11.92 1.48 -15.44
CA ASN A 142 -11.73 2.80 -14.85
C ASN A 142 -10.27 3.27 -14.97
N ILE A 143 -9.30 2.38 -14.74
CA ILE A 143 -7.87 2.67 -14.99
C ILE A 143 -7.66 3.02 -16.47
N ALA A 144 -8.23 2.25 -17.41
CA ALA A 144 -8.11 2.50 -18.84
C ALA A 144 -8.68 3.88 -19.26
N LYS A 145 -9.83 4.27 -18.67
CA LYS A 145 -10.41 5.61 -18.88
C LYS A 145 -9.46 6.70 -18.38
N ALA A 146 -8.91 6.52 -17.17
CA ALA A 146 -7.98 7.47 -16.59
C ALA A 146 -6.68 7.60 -17.40
N LEU A 147 -6.12 6.49 -17.89
CA LEU A 147 -4.95 6.51 -18.78
C LEU A 147 -5.21 7.32 -20.04
N ARG A 148 -6.40 7.19 -20.64
CA ARG A 148 -6.75 7.92 -21.87
C ARG A 148 -7.00 9.39 -21.68
N VAL A 149 -7.54 9.79 -20.53
CA VAL A 149 -7.93 11.18 -20.26
C VAL A 149 -6.77 11.94 -19.62
N ASN A 150 -6.22 11.41 -18.53
CA ASN A 150 -5.30 12.14 -17.66
C ASN A 150 -3.82 11.80 -17.91
N LEU A 151 -3.53 10.58 -18.36
CA LEU A 151 -2.17 10.04 -18.44
C LEU A 151 -1.75 9.68 -19.88
N ARG A 152 -2.48 10.18 -20.87
CA ARG A 152 -2.27 9.90 -22.30
C ARG A 152 -0.84 10.19 -22.77
N ASN A 153 -0.21 11.21 -22.24
CA ASN A 153 1.17 11.60 -22.60
C ASN A 153 2.24 10.70 -21.97
N HIS A 154 1.87 9.85 -21.00
CA HIS A 154 2.79 8.97 -20.28
C HIS A 154 2.60 7.50 -20.61
N TYR A 155 1.35 7.08 -20.82
CA TYR A 155 1.00 5.68 -21.01
C TYR A 155 0.05 5.48 -22.19
N ARG A 156 0.32 4.47 -23.01
CA ARG A 156 -0.51 4.06 -24.14
C ARG A 156 -1.06 2.66 -23.89
N LEU A 157 -2.37 2.55 -23.69
CA LEU A 157 -3.04 1.26 -23.51
C LEU A 157 -2.98 0.44 -24.81
N ARG A 158 -2.41 -0.77 -24.75
CA ARG A 158 -2.26 -1.70 -25.88
C ARG A 158 -3.10 -2.98 -25.74
N GLY A 159 -3.57 -3.30 -24.55
CA GLY A 159 -4.37 -4.48 -24.28
C GLY A 159 -4.79 -4.63 -22.83
N PHE A 160 -5.70 -5.57 -22.61
CA PHE A 160 -6.04 -6.07 -21.29
C PHE A 160 -5.59 -7.52 -21.15
N ILE A 161 -5.37 -7.95 -19.91
CA ILE A 161 -5.13 -9.35 -19.55
C ILE A 161 -6.28 -9.76 -18.64
N ALA A 162 -6.86 -10.94 -18.91
CA ALA A 162 -7.95 -11.50 -18.10
C ALA A 162 -7.78 -13.00 -17.93
N ASP A 163 -8.25 -13.52 -16.79
CA ASP A 163 -8.34 -14.94 -16.51
C ASP A 163 -9.73 -15.50 -16.84
N GLU A 164 -10.71 -14.61 -16.98
CA GLU A 164 -12.10 -14.97 -17.27
C GLU A 164 -12.29 -15.33 -18.75
N PRO A 165 -12.67 -16.62 -19.08
CA PRO A 165 -12.81 -17.07 -20.45
C PRO A 165 -13.79 -16.25 -21.29
N GLU A 166 -14.81 -15.70 -20.63
CA GLU A 166 -15.86 -14.88 -21.27
C GLU A 166 -15.34 -13.55 -21.84
N LEU A 167 -14.24 -13.02 -21.29
CA LEU A 167 -13.66 -11.74 -21.68
C LEU A 167 -12.52 -11.90 -22.70
N ILE A 168 -11.91 -13.07 -22.78
CA ILE A 168 -10.78 -13.36 -23.67
C ILE A 168 -11.19 -13.17 -25.14
N ASN A 169 -10.27 -12.59 -25.91
CA ASN A 169 -10.45 -12.24 -27.33
C ASN A 169 -11.50 -11.15 -27.63
N LYS A 170 -12.20 -10.62 -26.64
CA LYS A 170 -13.09 -9.45 -26.85
C LYS A 170 -12.29 -8.17 -27.02
N VAL A 171 -12.92 -7.18 -27.61
CA VAL A 171 -12.37 -5.82 -27.72
C VAL A 171 -13.05 -4.93 -26.69
N MET A 172 -12.27 -4.36 -25.78
CA MET A 172 -12.74 -3.45 -24.75
C MET A 172 -11.96 -2.13 -24.86
N MET A 173 -12.68 -1.03 -24.81
CA MET A 173 -12.04 0.29 -24.97
C MET A 173 -11.15 0.38 -26.22
N GLY A 174 -11.54 -0.31 -27.34
CA GLY A 174 -10.79 -0.31 -28.59
C GLY A 174 -9.46 -1.09 -28.58
N VAL A 175 -9.18 -1.88 -27.55
CA VAL A 175 -8.02 -2.79 -27.47
C VAL A 175 -8.48 -4.22 -27.11
N LYS A 176 -7.71 -5.22 -27.54
CA LYS A 176 -8.03 -6.64 -27.35
C LYS A 176 -7.72 -7.08 -25.92
N VAL A 177 -8.51 -8.04 -25.42
CA VAL A 177 -8.28 -8.75 -24.15
C VAL A 177 -7.55 -10.06 -24.44
N PHE A 178 -6.45 -10.31 -23.75
CA PHE A 178 -5.58 -11.48 -23.90
C PHE A 178 -5.68 -12.40 -22.68
N PRO A 179 -5.47 -13.71 -22.86
CA PRO A 179 -5.42 -14.66 -21.76
C PRO A 179 -4.13 -14.48 -20.95
N ASN A 180 -4.18 -14.92 -19.68
CA ASN A 180 -3.01 -15.05 -18.83
C ASN A 180 -2.44 -16.47 -18.97
N ASP A 181 -1.77 -16.74 -20.07
CA ASP A 181 -1.15 -18.04 -20.38
C ASP A 181 0.31 -17.88 -20.80
N GLU A 182 0.92 -18.95 -21.29
CA GLU A 182 2.32 -18.96 -21.73
C GLU A 182 2.57 -18.05 -22.94
N THR A 183 1.56 -17.80 -23.77
CA THR A 183 1.67 -16.96 -24.98
C THR A 183 1.70 -15.47 -24.67
N LEU A 184 1.36 -15.09 -23.44
CA LEU A 184 1.29 -13.68 -23.03
C LEU A 184 2.61 -12.94 -23.25
N ILE A 185 3.74 -13.58 -22.97
CA ILE A 185 5.07 -12.96 -23.11
C ILE A 185 5.34 -12.59 -24.57
N ASP A 186 5.03 -13.47 -25.50
CA ASP A 186 5.21 -13.21 -26.95
C ASP A 186 4.33 -12.04 -27.40
N VAL A 187 3.08 -11.98 -26.93
CA VAL A 187 2.15 -10.88 -27.21
C VAL A 187 2.66 -9.55 -26.66
N LEU A 188 3.26 -9.54 -25.46
CA LEU A 188 3.83 -8.33 -24.87
C LEU A 188 5.03 -7.82 -25.67
N ASN A 189 5.92 -8.73 -26.09
CA ASN A 189 7.08 -8.42 -26.92
C ASN A 189 6.66 -7.91 -28.31
N ASP A 190 5.74 -8.56 -28.98
CA ASP A 190 5.21 -8.13 -30.31
C ASP A 190 4.60 -6.72 -30.29
N ARG A 191 4.09 -6.31 -29.14
CA ARG A 191 3.44 -5.00 -28.96
C ARG A 191 4.33 -3.96 -28.30
N ASP A 192 5.59 -4.28 -28.06
CA ASP A 192 6.56 -3.43 -27.37
C ASP A 192 6.01 -2.96 -26.00
N VAL A 193 5.49 -3.90 -25.20
CA VAL A 193 4.91 -3.63 -23.89
C VAL A 193 5.85 -4.10 -22.81
N HIS A 194 6.41 -3.15 -22.07
CA HIS A 194 7.33 -3.41 -20.95
C HIS A 194 6.72 -3.04 -19.58
N THR A 195 5.45 -2.67 -19.55
CA THR A 195 4.78 -2.27 -18.29
C THR A 195 3.36 -2.83 -18.24
N ILE A 196 3.02 -3.45 -17.12
CA ILE A 196 1.67 -3.92 -16.81
C ILE A 196 1.15 -3.20 -15.58
N ILE A 197 -0.07 -2.66 -15.67
CA ILE A 197 -0.76 -2.04 -14.55
C ILE A 197 -1.76 -3.06 -13.99
N ILE A 198 -1.56 -3.43 -12.73
CA ILE A 198 -2.40 -4.40 -12.04
C ILE A 198 -3.59 -3.67 -11.43
N SER A 199 -4.80 -4.12 -11.73
CA SER A 199 -5.99 -3.59 -11.06
C SER A 199 -6.04 -4.06 -9.60
N PRO A 200 -6.57 -3.27 -8.65
CA PRO A 200 -6.64 -3.66 -7.24
C PRO A 200 -7.33 -5.02 -7.02
N ALA A 201 -8.38 -5.30 -7.79
CA ALA A 201 -9.12 -6.56 -7.72
C ALA A 201 -8.31 -7.81 -8.12
N LYS A 202 -7.23 -7.65 -8.92
CA LYS A 202 -6.38 -8.75 -9.40
C LYS A 202 -5.08 -8.91 -8.60
N MET A 203 -4.83 -8.07 -7.61
CA MET A 203 -3.60 -8.13 -6.82
C MET A 203 -3.46 -9.46 -6.07
N GLU A 204 -4.53 -9.98 -5.49
CA GLU A 204 -4.49 -11.25 -4.77
C GLU A 204 -4.27 -12.46 -5.71
N GLU A 205 -4.83 -12.42 -6.91
CA GLU A 205 -4.60 -13.45 -7.92
C GLU A 205 -3.13 -13.42 -8.41
N LEU A 206 -2.58 -12.22 -8.63
CA LEU A 206 -1.18 -12.04 -8.98
C LEU A 206 -0.24 -12.64 -7.93
N LYS A 207 -0.52 -12.42 -6.64
CA LYS A 207 0.27 -12.97 -5.53
C LYS A 207 0.24 -14.49 -5.47
N ARG A 208 -0.88 -15.12 -5.86
CA ARG A 208 -1.08 -16.59 -5.79
C ARG A 208 -0.60 -17.33 -7.04
N SER A 209 -0.43 -16.62 -8.13
CA SER A 209 -0.03 -17.19 -9.42
C SER A 209 1.47 -17.02 -9.68
N ASP A 210 2.01 -17.83 -10.59
CA ASP A 210 3.38 -17.69 -11.09
C ASP A 210 3.52 -16.53 -12.10
N MET A 211 2.44 -15.80 -12.36
CA MET A 211 2.41 -14.72 -13.34
C MET A 211 3.42 -13.63 -13.02
N ALA A 212 3.50 -13.20 -11.74
CA ALA A 212 4.45 -12.18 -11.34
C ALA A 212 5.89 -12.60 -11.64
N ASP A 213 6.26 -13.83 -11.27
CA ASP A 213 7.62 -14.36 -11.49
C ASP A 213 7.93 -14.51 -12.99
N ARG A 214 6.97 -14.96 -13.81
CA ARG A 214 7.13 -15.04 -15.28
C ARG A 214 7.33 -13.67 -15.91
N LEU A 215 6.51 -12.69 -15.55
CA LEU A 215 6.62 -11.32 -16.07
C LEU A 215 7.94 -10.66 -15.67
N LEU A 216 8.33 -10.81 -14.41
CA LEU A 216 9.58 -10.26 -13.90
C LEU A 216 10.82 -10.89 -14.54
N ALA A 217 10.78 -12.21 -14.82
CA ALA A 217 11.86 -12.90 -15.53
C ALA A 217 12.10 -12.34 -16.96
N HIS A 218 11.09 -11.72 -17.56
CA HIS A 218 11.17 -11.06 -18.87
C HIS A 218 11.28 -9.53 -18.80
N ASN A 219 11.70 -8.98 -17.63
CA ASN A 219 11.88 -7.54 -17.39
C ASN A 219 10.61 -6.70 -17.64
N ILE A 220 9.44 -7.27 -17.41
CA ILE A 220 8.18 -6.53 -17.45
C ILE A 220 7.97 -5.80 -16.13
N LYS A 221 7.86 -4.49 -16.21
CA LYS A 221 7.60 -3.62 -15.05
C LYS A 221 6.16 -3.78 -14.56
N LEU A 222 5.99 -4.06 -13.29
CA LEU A 222 4.68 -4.19 -12.66
C LEU A 222 4.34 -2.93 -11.87
N MET A 223 3.17 -2.37 -12.13
CA MET A 223 2.63 -1.20 -11.42
C MET A 223 1.25 -1.52 -10.87
N THR A 224 0.86 -0.84 -9.81
CA THR A 224 -0.49 -0.93 -9.25
C THR A 224 -1.15 0.43 -9.19
N ALA A 225 -2.48 0.45 -9.37
CA ALA A 225 -3.32 1.61 -9.13
C ALA A 225 -4.04 1.46 -7.77
N PRO A 226 -4.25 2.55 -7.02
CA PRO A 226 -5.03 2.49 -5.80
C PRO A 226 -6.51 2.18 -6.09
N PRO A 227 -7.31 1.75 -5.10
CA PRO A 227 -8.75 1.62 -5.22
C PRO A 227 -9.41 2.94 -5.65
N LEU A 228 -10.54 2.86 -6.34
CA LEU A 228 -11.24 4.03 -6.89
C LEU A 228 -11.62 5.06 -5.80
N SER A 229 -11.89 4.59 -4.58
CA SER A 229 -12.18 5.42 -3.41
C SER A 229 -11.04 6.38 -2.99
N GLU A 230 -9.82 6.06 -3.38
CA GLU A 230 -8.62 6.85 -3.05
C GLU A 230 -8.20 7.81 -4.17
N TRP A 231 -8.95 7.87 -5.28
CA TRP A 231 -8.62 8.74 -6.39
C TRP A 231 -8.98 10.19 -6.08
N SER A 232 -8.01 11.09 -6.20
CA SER A 232 -8.19 12.52 -5.95
C SER A 232 -9.17 13.14 -6.95
N GLY A 233 -10.37 13.55 -6.48
CA GLY A 233 -11.39 14.17 -7.33
C GLY A 233 -11.89 13.25 -8.46
N GLN A 234 -11.94 11.94 -8.26
CA GLN A 234 -12.28 10.91 -9.25
C GLN A 234 -11.30 10.82 -10.44
N THR A 235 -10.10 11.39 -10.31
CA THR A 235 -9.06 11.32 -11.33
C THR A 235 -7.85 10.54 -10.82
N LEU A 236 -7.29 9.67 -11.66
CA LEU A 236 -6.03 8.97 -11.38
C LEU A 236 -4.87 9.83 -11.87
N ASN A 237 -3.94 10.15 -10.97
CA ASN A 237 -2.73 10.90 -11.27
C ASN A 237 -1.52 9.96 -11.40
N ARG A 238 -0.46 10.41 -12.11
CA ARG A 238 0.77 9.61 -12.30
C ARG A 238 1.42 9.20 -10.97
N THR A 239 1.42 10.06 -9.98
CA THR A 239 2.00 9.81 -8.65
C THR A 239 1.26 8.75 -7.85
N GLN A 240 0.01 8.44 -8.21
CA GLN A 240 -0.80 7.39 -7.60
C GLN A 240 -0.55 6.01 -8.20
N LEU A 241 0.01 5.94 -9.43
CA LEU A 241 0.50 4.69 -9.99
C LEU A 241 1.84 4.36 -9.36
N LYS A 242 1.89 3.32 -8.55
CA LYS A 242 3.10 2.89 -7.83
C LYS A 242 3.67 1.63 -8.46
N GLU A 243 5.00 1.54 -8.48
CA GLU A 243 5.64 0.25 -8.78
C GLU A 243 5.33 -0.74 -7.68
N ILE A 244 5.03 -1.98 -8.08
CA ILE A 244 4.83 -3.06 -7.13
C ILE A 244 6.15 -3.30 -6.39
N GLN A 245 6.08 -3.24 -5.08
CA GLN A 245 7.23 -3.53 -4.22
C GLN A 245 7.27 -5.02 -3.91
N ILE A 246 8.43 -5.53 -3.52
CA ILE A 246 8.58 -6.94 -3.16
C ILE A 246 7.67 -7.34 -2.00
N GLU A 247 7.40 -6.40 -1.10
CA GLU A 247 6.50 -6.56 0.04
C GLU A 247 5.07 -6.87 -0.41
N ASP A 248 4.64 -6.31 -1.54
CA ASP A 248 3.31 -6.53 -2.13
C ASP A 248 3.17 -7.93 -2.74
N LEU A 249 4.29 -8.55 -3.17
CA LEU A 249 4.32 -9.87 -3.81
C LEU A 249 4.52 -11.03 -2.83
N LEU A 250 4.95 -10.76 -1.61
CA LEU A 250 5.09 -11.80 -0.60
C LEU A 250 3.70 -12.21 -0.10
N GLN A 251 3.34 -13.44 -0.45
CA GLN A 251 2.00 -14.02 -0.25
C GLN A 251 1.60 -14.02 1.23
N ARG A 252 0.77 -13.06 1.65
CA ARG A 252 0.09 -13.11 2.94
C ARG A 252 -1.32 -12.55 2.85
N ASN A 253 -2.27 -13.28 3.41
CA ASN A 253 -3.61 -12.76 3.63
C ASN A 253 -3.58 -11.70 4.74
N PRO A 254 -4.32 -10.60 4.61
CA PRO A 254 -4.48 -9.65 5.69
C PRO A 254 -4.91 -10.37 6.97
N ILE A 255 -4.26 -10.04 8.09
CA ILE A 255 -4.65 -10.59 9.40
C ILE A 255 -5.84 -9.80 9.92
N GLU A 256 -6.90 -10.50 10.22
CA GLU A 256 -8.07 -9.96 10.91
C GLU A 256 -7.86 -10.08 12.41
N ILE A 257 -8.05 -9.00 13.14
CA ILE A 257 -8.00 -8.95 14.61
C ILE A 257 -9.37 -8.55 15.14
N ASP A 258 -9.64 -8.88 16.39
CA ASP A 258 -10.84 -8.39 17.07
C ASP A 258 -10.67 -6.92 17.45
N ILE A 259 -10.99 -6.04 16.48
CA ILE A 259 -10.87 -4.58 16.63
C ILE A 259 -11.65 -4.08 17.84
N HIS A 260 -12.83 -4.63 18.12
CA HIS A 260 -13.66 -4.20 19.26
C HIS A 260 -13.00 -4.54 20.60
N LYS A 261 -12.41 -5.72 20.70
CA LYS A 261 -11.71 -6.16 21.90
C LYS A 261 -10.44 -5.31 22.12
N VAL A 262 -9.64 -5.09 21.08
CA VAL A 262 -8.45 -4.22 21.16
C VAL A 262 -8.86 -2.79 21.55
N ALA A 263 -9.89 -2.23 20.91
CA ALA A 263 -10.39 -0.90 21.22
C ALA A 263 -10.81 -0.77 22.68
N SER A 264 -11.58 -1.72 23.21
CA SER A 264 -12.07 -1.69 24.61
C SER A 264 -10.93 -1.66 25.65
N HIS A 265 -9.74 -2.15 25.28
CA HIS A 265 -8.57 -2.12 26.15
C HIS A 265 -7.75 -0.83 26.04
N LEU A 266 -7.80 -0.11 24.91
CA LEU A 266 -6.93 1.03 24.62
C LEU A 266 -7.65 2.38 24.66
N GLU A 267 -8.97 2.39 24.39
CA GLU A 267 -9.78 3.60 24.41
C GLU A 267 -9.76 4.26 25.80
N GLY A 268 -9.49 5.56 25.83
CA GLY A 268 -9.42 6.35 27.05
C GLY A 268 -8.24 6.02 27.96
N LYS A 269 -7.26 5.21 27.54
CA LYS A 269 -6.08 4.83 28.34
C LYS A 269 -4.87 5.72 28.04
N ARG A 270 -3.98 5.83 29.02
CA ARG A 270 -2.63 6.39 28.83
C ARG A 270 -1.72 5.28 28.35
N VAL A 271 -1.28 5.38 27.10
CA VAL A 271 -0.49 4.36 26.41
C VAL A 271 0.94 4.86 26.21
N MET A 272 1.91 4.15 26.75
CA MET A 272 3.33 4.42 26.52
C MET A 272 3.89 3.45 25.47
N ILE A 273 4.67 3.99 24.55
CA ILE A 273 5.43 3.21 23.57
C ILE A 273 6.90 3.59 23.68
N THR A 274 7.74 2.63 24.06
CA THR A 274 9.20 2.82 24.07
C THR A 274 9.79 2.29 22.78
N GLY A 275 10.83 2.94 22.25
CA GLY A 275 11.30 2.66 20.89
C GLY A 275 10.29 3.15 19.83
N ALA A 276 9.60 4.26 20.15
CA ALA A 276 8.49 4.79 19.38
C ALA A 276 8.87 5.20 17.95
N ALA A 277 10.13 5.60 17.73
CA ALA A 277 10.66 5.99 16.44
C ALA A 277 11.17 4.81 15.60
N GLY A 278 11.22 3.60 16.17
CA GLY A 278 11.54 2.38 15.45
C GLY A 278 10.41 1.89 14.54
N SER A 279 10.71 0.97 13.62
CA SER A 279 9.72 0.46 12.64
C SER A 279 8.50 -0.20 13.30
N ILE A 280 8.68 -0.89 14.43
CA ILE A 280 7.57 -1.51 15.17
C ILE A 280 6.87 -0.48 16.05
N GLY A 281 7.61 0.33 16.81
CA GLY A 281 7.03 1.32 17.71
C GLY A 281 6.19 2.38 17.00
N SER A 282 6.67 2.88 15.85
CA SER A 282 5.93 3.85 15.03
C SER A 282 4.63 3.27 14.45
N GLU A 283 4.65 2.00 14.06
CA GLU A 283 3.43 1.36 13.55
C GLU A 283 2.45 1.04 14.68
N ILE A 284 2.93 0.60 15.85
CA ILE A 284 2.07 0.46 17.05
C ILE A 284 1.41 1.80 17.36
N MET A 285 2.17 2.91 17.31
CA MET A 285 1.62 4.26 17.50
C MET A 285 0.48 4.56 16.51
N ARG A 286 0.68 4.30 15.21
CA ARG A 286 -0.34 4.54 14.18
C ARG A 286 -1.61 3.75 14.43
N GLN A 287 -1.46 2.48 14.81
CA GLN A 287 -2.61 1.62 15.10
C GLN A 287 -3.30 2.02 16.41
N VAL A 288 -2.56 2.28 17.48
CA VAL A 288 -3.12 2.72 18.77
C VAL A 288 -3.83 4.07 18.64
N ALA A 289 -3.28 4.99 17.84
CA ALA A 289 -3.91 6.28 17.56
C ALA A 289 -5.34 6.15 17.00
N SER A 290 -5.62 5.09 16.23
CA SER A 290 -6.98 4.86 15.70
C SER A 290 -8.00 4.40 16.75
N PHE A 291 -7.57 4.07 17.97
CA PHE A 291 -8.43 3.62 19.06
C PHE A 291 -8.70 4.70 20.14
N ASN A 292 -8.45 5.98 19.81
CA ASN A 292 -8.72 7.13 20.68
C ASN A 292 -8.20 6.96 22.12
N PRO A 293 -6.90 6.74 22.32
CA PRO A 293 -6.30 6.72 23.65
C PRO A 293 -6.47 8.08 24.34
N TYR A 294 -6.55 8.12 25.67
CA TYR A 294 -6.58 9.36 26.43
C TYR A 294 -5.27 10.18 26.23
N LYS A 295 -4.13 9.47 26.23
CA LYS A 295 -2.81 10.08 25.98
C LYS A 295 -1.84 9.06 25.41
N LEU A 296 -1.06 9.47 24.39
CA LEU A 296 0.08 8.75 23.87
C LEU A 296 1.37 9.30 24.47
N ILE A 297 2.21 8.43 25.03
CA ILE A 297 3.53 8.77 25.56
C ILE A 297 4.57 8.04 24.71
N LEU A 298 5.26 8.75 23.85
CA LEU A 298 6.18 8.21 22.85
C LEU A 298 7.61 8.47 23.27
N VAL A 299 8.33 7.43 23.65
CA VAL A 299 9.69 7.51 24.18
C VAL A 299 10.67 6.88 23.21
N ASP A 300 11.68 7.63 22.81
CA ASP A 300 12.81 7.14 22.03
C ASP A 300 14.07 7.96 22.31
N GLN A 301 15.24 7.36 22.11
CA GLN A 301 16.52 8.10 22.22
C GLN A 301 16.90 8.81 20.91
N ALA A 302 16.32 8.41 19.78
CA ALA A 302 16.62 8.94 18.46
C ALA A 302 15.77 10.19 18.18
N GLU A 303 16.38 11.37 18.31
CA GLU A 303 15.67 12.66 18.19
C GLU A 303 15.01 12.84 16.82
N THR A 304 15.78 12.76 15.74
CA THR A 304 15.26 13.05 14.37
C THR A 304 14.11 12.15 13.96
N PRO A 305 14.19 10.80 14.08
CA PRO A 305 13.05 9.96 13.79
C PRO A 305 11.83 10.19 14.71
N LEU A 306 12.06 10.61 15.97
CA LEU A 306 10.98 10.95 16.88
C LEU A 306 10.31 12.27 16.50
N HIS A 307 11.06 13.21 15.95
CA HIS A 307 10.51 14.44 15.37
C HIS A 307 9.60 14.15 14.17
N ASP A 308 10.00 13.24 13.27
CA ASP A 308 9.16 12.80 12.15
C ASP A 308 7.82 12.22 12.61
N ILE A 309 7.83 11.42 13.69
CA ILE A 309 6.62 10.91 14.35
C ILE A 309 5.74 12.05 14.88
N ARG A 310 6.33 13.08 15.49
CA ARG A 310 5.59 14.26 15.97
C ARG A 310 4.89 14.97 14.82
N LEU A 311 5.57 15.18 13.70
CA LEU A 311 4.98 15.79 12.51
C LEU A 311 3.84 14.93 11.94
N GLU A 312 4.02 13.61 11.86
CA GLU A 312 2.98 12.69 11.40
C GLU A 312 1.72 12.75 12.28
N LEU A 313 1.89 12.84 13.61
CA LEU A 313 0.76 12.99 14.55
C LEU A 313 0.03 14.31 14.32
N GLN A 314 0.74 15.42 14.17
CA GLN A 314 0.16 16.73 13.90
C GLN A 314 -0.63 16.79 12.60
N ASP A 315 -0.20 16.04 11.58
CA ASP A 315 -0.85 16.01 10.28
C ASP A 315 -2.10 15.10 10.24
N ARG A 316 -2.03 13.93 10.88
CA ARG A 316 -3.04 12.86 10.74
C ARG A 316 -3.99 12.72 11.92
N TRP A 317 -3.53 13.02 13.14
CA TRP A 317 -4.28 12.79 14.39
C TRP A 317 -4.20 14.00 15.32
N ARG A 318 -4.66 15.15 14.85
CA ARG A 318 -4.58 16.46 15.56
C ARG A 318 -5.31 16.46 16.90
N ASP A 319 -6.33 15.63 17.05
CA ASP A 319 -7.16 15.59 18.24
C ASP A 319 -6.61 14.67 19.34
N ILE A 320 -5.52 13.92 19.07
CA ILE A 320 -4.92 13.03 20.05
C ILE A 320 -3.90 13.79 20.90
N ASP A 321 -4.06 13.71 22.21
CA ASP A 321 -3.07 14.18 23.16
C ASP A 321 -1.84 13.26 23.16
N ALA A 322 -0.74 13.71 22.54
CA ALA A 322 0.47 12.91 22.37
C ALA A 322 1.73 13.69 22.80
N GLU A 323 2.55 13.06 23.62
CA GLU A 323 3.85 13.56 24.03
C GLU A 323 4.98 12.74 23.39
N THR A 324 5.94 13.42 22.79
CA THR A 324 7.17 12.82 22.26
C THR A 324 8.34 13.19 23.18
N ILE A 325 8.98 12.18 23.77
CA ILE A 325 9.98 12.36 24.83
C ILE A 325 11.29 11.70 24.40
N ILE A 326 12.35 12.50 24.32
CA ILE A 326 13.69 11.99 24.07
C ILE A 326 14.22 11.43 25.40
N ALA A 327 14.39 10.12 25.47
CA ALA A 327 14.97 9.46 26.63
C ALA A 327 15.55 8.09 26.27
N ASP A 328 16.63 7.72 26.95
CA ASP A 328 17.19 6.39 26.96
C ASP A 328 16.51 5.55 28.05
N ILE A 329 16.02 4.38 27.71
CA ILE A 329 15.34 3.46 28.64
C ILE A 329 16.27 2.92 29.73
N SER A 330 17.58 2.94 29.55
CA SER A 330 18.58 2.59 30.56
C SER A 330 18.81 3.67 31.60
N ASN A 331 18.38 4.92 31.33
CA ASN A 331 18.44 6.00 32.30
C ASN A 331 17.27 5.90 33.28
N ALA A 332 17.46 5.12 34.36
CA ALA A 332 16.42 4.82 35.33
C ALA A 332 15.82 6.09 35.97
N THR A 333 16.63 7.10 36.28
CA THR A 333 16.18 8.36 36.88
C THR A 333 15.24 9.10 35.94
N ARG A 334 15.62 9.24 34.66
CA ARG A 334 14.79 9.93 33.67
C ARG A 334 13.49 9.18 33.42
N MET A 335 13.58 7.87 33.29
CA MET A 335 12.40 7.03 33.09
C MET A 335 11.45 7.09 34.29
N GLU A 336 11.98 7.12 35.52
CA GLU A 336 11.14 7.25 36.69
C GLU A 336 10.36 8.58 36.74
N GLU A 337 10.98 9.72 36.38
CA GLU A 337 10.26 10.99 36.29
C GLU A 337 9.14 10.93 35.22
N ILE A 338 9.38 10.31 34.06
CA ILE A 338 8.36 10.11 33.04
C ILE A 338 7.19 9.26 33.56
N PHE A 339 7.47 8.14 34.25
CA PHE A 339 6.42 7.32 34.83
C PHE A 339 5.62 8.02 35.92
N LYS A 340 6.29 8.81 36.75
CA LYS A 340 5.65 9.60 37.82
C LYS A 340 4.70 10.65 37.24
N GLU A 341 5.11 11.32 36.16
CA GLU A 341 4.35 12.39 35.51
C GLU A 341 3.14 11.81 34.75
N TYR A 342 3.38 10.83 33.88
CA TYR A 342 2.35 10.36 32.95
C TYR A 342 1.56 9.13 33.43
N LYS A 343 2.08 8.33 34.36
CA LYS A 343 1.45 7.13 34.94
C LYS A 343 0.81 6.25 33.87
N PRO A 344 1.58 5.70 32.91
CA PRO A 344 1.04 4.90 31.81
C PRO A 344 0.31 3.67 32.32
N GLN A 345 -0.85 3.37 31.72
CA GLN A 345 -1.65 2.19 32.03
C GLN A 345 -1.28 1.02 31.12
N TYR A 346 -1.00 1.28 29.87
CA TYR A 346 -0.55 0.31 28.89
C TYR A 346 0.84 0.68 28.37
N ILE A 347 1.73 -0.29 28.30
CA ILE A 347 3.11 -0.08 27.86
C ILE A 347 3.43 -1.09 26.75
N PHE A 348 3.77 -0.58 25.57
CA PHE A 348 4.34 -1.36 24.48
C PHE A 348 5.85 -1.12 24.47
N HIS A 349 6.62 -2.13 24.85
CA HIS A 349 8.06 -2.02 24.96
C HIS A 349 8.74 -2.59 23.72
N ALA A 350 9.00 -1.70 22.73
CA ALA A 350 9.68 -2.03 21.47
C ALA A 350 11.12 -1.51 21.39
N ALA A 351 11.60 -0.79 22.43
CA ALA A 351 12.98 -0.31 22.49
C ALA A 351 13.96 -1.47 22.70
N ALA A 352 14.89 -1.63 21.77
CA ALA A 352 16.00 -2.59 21.88
C ALA A 352 17.01 -2.37 20.74
N TYR A 353 18.27 -2.73 20.95
CA TYR A 353 19.23 -2.95 19.87
C TYR A 353 18.98 -4.32 19.24
N LYS A 354 18.86 -4.38 17.91
CA LYS A 354 18.40 -5.59 17.19
C LYS A 354 19.41 -6.17 16.19
N HIS A 355 20.45 -5.42 15.84
CA HIS A 355 21.39 -5.85 14.80
C HIS A 355 22.44 -6.81 15.36
N VAL A 356 22.34 -8.09 14.96
CA VAL A 356 23.20 -9.17 15.47
C VAL A 356 24.69 -8.83 15.36
N PRO A 357 25.25 -8.42 14.20
CA PRO A 357 26.69 -8.13 14.12
C PRO A 357 27.11 -6.97 15.04
N MET A 358 26.29 -5.93 15.15
CA MET A 358 26.60 -4.81 16.02
C MET A 358 26.62 -5.19 17.50
N MET A 359 25.76 -6.12 17.91
CA MET A 359 25.72 -6.58 19.30
C MET A 359 26.83 -7.61 19.61
N GLU A 360 27.31 -8.38 18.64
CA GLU A 360 28.51 -9.20 18.78
C GLU A 360 29.76 -8.33 19.05
N ASP A 361 29.84 -7.18 18.37
CA ASP A 361 30.94 -6.22 18.55
C ASP A 361 30.78 -5.34 19.79
N ASN A 362 29.54 -5.15 20.31
CA ASN A 362 29.20 -4.25 21.40
C ASN A 362 28.38 -4.96 22.47
N VAL A 363 28.95 -5.97 23.11
CA VAL A 363 28.27 -6.83 24.07
C VAL A 363 27.72 -6.06 25.28
N SER A 364 28.50 -5.13 25.84
CA SER A 364 28.10 -4.28 26.97
C SER A 364 26.84 -3.49 26.68
N GLU A 365 26.76 -2.87 25.48
CA GLU A 365 25.59 -2.09 25.06
C GLU A 365 24.34 -2.96 24.94
N SER A 366 24.50 -4.21 24.48
CA SER A 366 23.39 -5.16 24.41
C SER A 366 22.80 -5.44 25.81
N ILE A 367 23.63 -5.51 26.86
CA ILE A 367 23.17 -5.73 28.23
C ILE A 367 22.59 -4.46 28.83
N GLN A 368 23.26 -3.33 28.66
CA GLN A 368 22.82 -2.05 29.26
C GLN A 368 21.49 -1.59 28.67
N ILE A 369 21.32 -1.69 27.36
CA ILE A 369 20.08 -1.24 26.71
C ILE A 369 19.00 -2.33 26.76
N ASN A 370 19.29 -3.54 26.22
CA ASN A 370 18.25 -4.54 26.12
C ASN A 370 17.85 -5.11 27.50
N VAL A 371 18.83 -5.51 28.33
CA VAL A 371 18.53 -6.19 29.61
C VAL A 371 18.20 -5.17 30.70
N TYR A 372 19.10 -4.23 30.97
CA TYR A 372 18.89 -3.26 32.04
C TYR A 372 17.75 -2.28 31.71
N GLY A 373 17.67 -1.80 30.47
CA GLY A 373 16.56 -0.97 30.01
C GLY A 373 15.21 -1.67 30.16
N THR A 374 15.07 -2.93 29.69
CA THR A 374 13.83 -3.71 29.86
C THR A 374 13.47 -3.89 31.34
N ARG A 375 14.44 -4.24 32.19
CA ARG A 375 14.24 -4.36 33.64
C ARG A 375 13.74 -3.05 34.24
N THR A 376 14.37 -1.93 33.89
CA THR A 376 13.99 -0.59 34.38
C THR A 376 12.53 -0.29 34.05
N ILE A 377 12.12 -0.47 32.80
CA ILE A 377 10.73 -0.20 32.39
C ILE A 377 9.75 -1.15 33.06
N ALA A 378 10.09 -2.44 33.19
CA ALA A 378 9.24 -3.44 33.84
C ALA A 378 9.06 -3.15 35.35
N ASP A 379 10.14 -2.80 36.07
CA ASP A 379 10.08 -2.43 37.48
C ASP A 379 9.26 -1.15 37.71
N LEU A 380 9.41 -0.14 36.85
CA LEU A 380 8.62 1.08 36.89
C LEU A 380 7.14 0.83 36.56
N ALA A 381 6.84 -0.07 35.63
CA ALA A 381 5.47 -0.48 35.33
C ALA A 381 4.77 -1.02 36.58
N VAL A 382 5.44 -1.89 37.34
CA VAL A 382 4.93 -2.41 38.61
C VAL A 382 4.82 -1.29 39.66
N LYS A 383 5.86 -0.47 39.81
CA LYS A 383 5.91 0.59 40.83
C LYS A 383 4.78 1.63 40.64
N TYR A 384 4.44 1.97 39.41
CA TYR A 384 3.42 2.96 39.08
C TYR A 384 2.08 2.38 38.68
N GLY A 385 1.89 1.05 38.85
CA GLY A 385 0.61 0.38 38.73
C GLY A 385 0.08 0.31 37.30
N ALA A 386 0.96 0.10 36.31
CA ALA A 386 0.53 -0.16 34.95
C ALA A 386 -0.34 -1.42 34.88
N GLU A 387 -1.41 -1.39 34.08
CA GLU A 387 -2.32 -2.51 33.88
C GLU A 387 -1.64 -3.60 33.04
N LYS A 388 -1.01 -3.21 31.92
CA LYS A 388 -0.35 -4.14 30.99
C LYS A 388 1.02 -3.66 30.52
N PHE A 389 1.91 -4.62 30.37
CA PHE A 389 3.24 -4.44 29.79
C PHE A 389 3.44 -5.47 28.68
N VAL A 390 3.48 -5.02 27.43
CA VAL A 390 3.67 -5.87 26.25
C VAL A 390 5.09 -5.72 25.74
N MET A 391 5.91 -6.76 25.89
CA MET A 391 7.31 -6.79 25.44
C MET A 391 7.42 -7.38 24.03
N ILE A 392 8.10 -6.68 23.15
CA ILE A 392 8.46 -7.18 21.83
C ILE A 392 9.73 -8.03 21.95
N SER A 393 9.65 -9.30 21.54
CA SER A 393 10.76 -10.25 21.45
C SER A 393 10.92 -10.77 20.02
N THR A 394 11.79 -11.74 19.82
CA THR A 394 12.23 -12.23 18.51
C THR A 394 12.40 -13.74 18.51
N ASP A 395 12.33 -14.34 17.31
CA ASP A 395 12.72 -15.73 17.03
C ASP A 395 14.17 -16.04 17.47
N LYS A 396 15.06 -15.04 17.45
CA LYS A 396 16.47 -15.21 17.83
C LYS A 396 16.71 -15.40 19.33
N ALA A 397 15.69 -15.17 20.16
CA ALA A 397 15.70 -15.50 21.58
C ALA A 397 15.54 -17.01 21.85
N VAL A 398 15.16 -17.79 20.82
CA VAL A 398 15.01 -19.24 20.88
C VAL A 398 16.33 -19.90 20.53
N ASN A 399 16.85 -20.76 21.43
CA ASN A 399 18.18 -21.38 21.27
C ASN A 399 19.20 -20.36 20.75
N PRO A 400 19.48 -19.27 21.48
CA PRO A 400 20.25 -18.15 20.95
C PRO A 400 21.64 -18.58 20.54
N THR A 401 22.10 -18.09 19.37
CA THR A 401 23.45 -18.33 18.85
C THR A 401 24.27 -17.05 18.79
N ASN A 402 23.73 -15.97 19.33
CA ASN A 402 24.34 -14.65 19.32
C ASN A 402 23.94 -13.85 20.56
N VAL A 403 24.74 -12.80 20.83
CA VAL A 403 24.58 -11.90 21.97
C VAL A 403 23.21 -11.21 21.96
N MET A 404 22.77 -10.71 20.82
CA MET A 404 21.46 -10.03 20.71
C MET A 404 20.30 -10.97 21.07
N GLY A 405 20.26 -12.18 20.51
CA GLY A 405 19.25 -13.18 20.81
C GLY A 405 19.27 -13.59 22.29
N CYS A 406 20.47 -13.80 22.86
CA CYS A 406 20.65 -14.11 24.27
C CYS A 406 20.18 -12.96 25.17
N SER A 407 20.48 -11.69 24.85
CA SER A 407 19.99 -10.55 25.63
C SER A 407 18.46 -10.48 25.65
N LYS A 408 17.79 -10.75 24.53
CA LYS A 408 16.31 -10.80 24.47
C LYS A 408 15.78 -12.00 25.28
N ARG A 409 16.44 -13.14 25.27
CA ARG A 409 16.07 -14.30 26.09
C ARG A 409 16.15 -13.96 27.57
N ILE A 410 17.21 -13.26 28.02
CA ILE A 410 17.34 -12.78 29.41
C ILE A 410 16.19 -11.85 29.76
N CYS A 411 15.78 -10.94 28.86
CA CYS A 411 14.60 -10.09 29.08
C CYS A 411 13.32 -10.92 29.28
N GLU A 412 13.10 -11.96 28.44
CA GLU A 412 11.95 -12.85 28.59
C GLU A 412 11.95 -13.56 29.96
N ILE A 413 13.09 -14.10 30.37
CA ILE A 413 13.25 -14.77 31.68
C ILE A 413 12.92 -13.80 32.82
N TYR A 414 13.43 -12.55 32.74
CA TYR A 414 13.14 -11.53 33.75
C TYR A 414 11.64 -11.23 33.85
N VAL A 415 11.03 -10.88 32.72
CA VAL A 415 9.63 -10.45 32.66
C VAL A 415 8.68 -11.59 33.12
N GLN A 416 8.97 -12.83 32.71
CA GLN A 416 8.18 -13.99 33.13
C GLN A 416 8.31 -14.31 34.63
N SER A 417 9.54 -14.31 35.17
CA SER A 417 9.77 -14.56 36.59
C SER A 417 9.14 -13.46 37.45
N LEU A 418 9.16 -12.21 37.02
CA LEU A 418 8.49 -11.08 37.66
C LEU A 418 6.97 -11.26 37.62
N ALA A 419 6.39 -11.61 36.49
CA ALA A 419 4.96 -11.88 36.34
C ALA A 419 4.50 -12.97 37.31
N LYS A 420 5.22 -14.09 37.37
CA LYS A 420 4.92 -15.20 38.29
C LYS A 420 4.95 -14.76 39.75
N LYS A 421 6.00 -13.99 40.15
CA LYS A 421 6.08 -13.47 41.52
C LYS A 421 4.91 -12.56 41.87
N LEU A 422 4.48 -11.71 40.95
CA LEU A 422 3.33 -10.82 41.18
C LEU A 422 2.02 -11.60 41.30
N GLN A 423 1.79 -12.59 40.44
CA GLN A 423 0.61 -13.46 40.50
C GLN A 423 0.51 -14.21 41.85
N GLN A 424 1.63 -14.66 42.40
CA GLN A 424 1.68 -15.31 43.72
C GLN A 424 1.31 -14.38 44.88
N LYS A 425 1.61 -13.06 44.74
CA LYS A 425 1.26 -12.06 45.76
C LYS A 425 -0.23 -11.72 45.79
N GLY A 426 -0.95 -11.97 44.68
CA GLY A 426 -2.35 -11.63 44.54
C GLY A 426 -2.61 -10.11 44.45
N GLY A 427 -3.88 -9.73 44.26
CA GLY A 427 -4.29 -8.34 44.09
C GLY A 427 -4.27 -7.85 42.65
N HIS A 428 -4.39 -6.54 42.45
CA HIS A 428 -4.30 -5.92 41.13
C HIS A 428 -2.83 -5.81 40.71
N VAL A 429 -2.40 -6.63 39.76
CA VAL A 429 -1.01 -6.75 39.35
C VAL A 429 -0.84 -6.42 37.87
N THR A 430 0.29 -5.82 37.52
CA THR A 430 0.67 -5.58 36.10
C THR A 430 0.73 -6.91 35.35
N GLN A 431 0.00 -7.00 34.23
CA GLN A 431 0.00 -8.16 33.34
C GLN A 431 1.15 -8.04 32.35
N PHE A 432 2.12 -8.93 32.46
CA PHE A 432 3.28 -8.97 31.57
C PHE A 432 3.03 -9.96 30.42
N ILE A 433 3.16 -9.48 29.19
CA ILE A 433 2.93 -10.22 27.96
C ILE A 433 4.17 -10.10 27.10
N THR A 434 4.64 -11.22 26.58
CA THR A 434 5.77 -11.25 25.64
C THR A 434 5.28 -11.73 24.27
N THR A 435 5.75 -11.10 23.19
CA THR A 435 5.43 -11.51 21.82
C THR A 435 6.71 -11.85 21.06
N ARG A 436 6.74 -13.05 20.44
CA ARG A 436 7.83 -13.54 19.59
C ARG A 436 7.39 -13.60 18.15
N PHE A 437 8.16 -13.00 17.26
CA PHE A 437 8.00 -13.13 15.83
C PHE A 437 9.37 -12.99 15.12
N GLY A 438 9.42 -13.42 13.86
CA GLY A 438 10.63 -13.39 13.04
C GLY A 438 10.89 -12.04 12.40
N ASN A 439 11.45 -12.05 11.18
CA ASN A 439 11.79 -10.79 10.52
C ASN A 439 10.54 -10.08 10.02
N VAL A 440 10.59 -8.75 10.04
CA VAL A 440 9.56 -7.89 9.45
C VAL A 440 10.08 -7.23 8.18
N LEU A 441 9.23 -7.20 7.14
CA LEU A 441 9.56 -6.65 5.83
C LEU A 441 9.77 -5.15 5.88
N GLY A 442 10.79 -4.67 5.18
CA GLY A 442 11.03 -3.23 5.02
C GLY A 442 11.47 -2.50 6.28
N SER A 443 11.76 -3.19 7.40
CA SER A 443 12.23 -2.53 8.62
C SER A 443 13.63 -1.91 8.43
N ASN A 444 13.89 -0.81 9.13
CA ASN A 444 15.15 -0.07 9.04
C ASN A 444 16.36 -0.99 9.26
N GLY A 445 17.35 -0.92 8.35
CA GLY A 445 18.56 -1.74 8.36
C GLY A 445 18.35 -3.23 8.05
N SER A 446 17.16 -3.65 7.60
CA SER A 446 16.90 -5.03 7.21
C SER A 446 17.37 -5.34 5.79
N VAL A 447 17.24 -6.61 5.38
CA VAL A 447 17.73 -7.12 4.10
C VAL A 447 17.13 -6.41 2.88
N ILE A 448 15.85 -6.07 2.89
CA ILE A 448 15.17 -5.44 1.75
C ILE A 448 15.69 -4.03 1.46
N PRO A 449 15.72 -3.08 2.41
CA PRO A 449 16.36 -1.78 2.19
C PRO A 449 17.81 -1.89 1.71
N ARG A 450 18.57 -2.84 2.26
CA ARG A 450 19.97 -3.07 1.86
C ARG A 450 20.06 -3.54 0.41
N PHE A 451 19.24 -4.50 -0.01
CA PHE A 451 19.22 -4.99 -1.39
C PHE A 451 18.80 -3.89 -2.35
N ARG A 452 17.78 -3.08 -1.98
CA ARG A 452 17.33 -1.93 -2.79
C ARG A 452 18.48 -0.94 -3.02
N ASP A 453 19.21 -0.57 -1.98
CA ASP A 453 20.36 0.31 -2.07
C ASP A 453 21.50 -0.30 -2.95
N GLN A 454 21.83 -1.57 -2.75
CA GLN A 454 22.83 -2.27 -3.58
C GLN A 454 22.41 -2.32 -5.06
N ILE A 455 21.15 -2.61 -5.37
CA ILE A 455 20.63 -2.63 -6.73
C ILE A 455 20.69 -1.23 -7.35
N GLN A 456 20.29 -0.18 -6.62
CA GLN A 456 20.37 1.19 -7.11
C GLN A 456 21.78 1.63 -7.46
N ARG A 457 22.77 1.19 -6.67
CA ARG A 457 24.21 1.47 -6.92
C ARG A 457 24.83 0.63 -8.04
N GLY A 458 24.11 -0.35 -8.60
CA GLY A 458 24.62 -1.23 -9.66
C GLY A 458 25.16 -2.59 -9.16
N GLY A 459 24.91 -2.93 -7.91
CA GLY A 459 25.31 -4.18 -7.30
C GLY A 459 26.76 -4.18 -6.77
N PRO A 460 27.29 -5.36 -6.42
CA PRO A 460 26.57 -6.63 -6.33
C PRO A 460 25.59 -6.69 -5.16
N VAL A 461 24.56 -7.54 -5.27
CA VAL A 461 23.67 -7.87 -4.14
C VAL A 461 24.35 -8.96 -3.31
N THR A 462 24.59 -8.67 -2.03
CA THR A 462 25.33 -9.59 -1.14
C THR A 462 24.38 -10.46 -0.33
N VAL A 463 24.47 -11.77 -0.50
CA VAL A 463 23.73 -12.80 0.26
C VAL A 463 24.71 -13.61 1.09
N THR A 464 24.39 -13.89 2.36
CA THR A 464 25.34 -14.56 3.25
C THR A 464 25.50 -16.05 2.96
N HIS A 465 24.44 -16.74 2.51
CA HIS A 465 24.53 -18.16 2.13
C HIS A 465 23.43 -18.52 1.12
N PRO A 466 23.66 -19.41 0.12
CA PRO A 466 22.66 -19.81 -0.86
C PRO A 466 21.39 -20.42 -0.26
N GLU A 467 21.56 -21.21 0.80
CA GLU A 467 20.45 -21.93 1.46
C GLU A 467 19.85 -21.18 2.65
N ILE A 468 20.24 -19.93 2.90
CA ILE A 468 19.70 -19.20 4.03
C ILE A 468 18.21 -18.89 3.83
N ILE A 469 17.41 -19.24 4.82
CA ILE A 469 15.99 -18.95 4.82
C ILE A 469 15.60 -18.06 6.00
N ARG A 470 14.57 -17.25 5.80
CA ARG A 470 13.96 -16.43 6.84
C ARG A 470 12.46 -16.43 6.71
N TYR A 471 11.80 -16.29 7.85
CA TYR A 471 10.38 -16.00 7.89
C TYR A 471 10.17 -14.49 7.85
N PHE A 472 9.16 -14.06 7.10
CA PHE A 472 8.83 -12.65 6.99
C PHE A 472 7.36 -12.38 7.30
N MET A 473 7.12 -11.22 7.89
CA MET A 473 5.81 -10.67 8.17
C MET A 473 5.82 -9.19 7.81
N THR A 474 4.70 -8.61 7.42
CA THR A 474 4.63 -7.16 7.24
C THR A 474 4.63 -6.46 8.61
N ILE A 475 5.13 -5.22 8.67
CA ILE A 475 5.14 -4.44 9.91
C ILE A 475 3.72 -4.23 10.45
N PRO A 476 2.72 -3.81 9.63
CA PRO A 476 1.34 -3.66 10.11
C PRO A 476 0.73 -4.98 10.64
N GLU A 477 1.03 -6.10 9.99
CA GLU A 477 0.57 -7.42 10.42
C GLU A 477 1.14 -7.79 11.79
N ALA A 478 2.46 -7.66 11.97
CA ALA A 478 3.12 -7.92 13.26
C ALA A 478 2.52 -7.07 14.38
N CYS A 479 2.30 -5.78 14.12
CA CYS A 479 1.74 -4.86 15.11
C CYS A 479 0.28 -5.18 15.45
N ARG A 480 -0.54 -5.58 14.48
CA ARG A 480 -1.91 -6.08 14.76
C ARG A 480 -1.90 -7.27 15.70
N LEU A 481 -1.04 -8.26 15.44
CA LEU A 481 -0.91 -9.44 16.31
C LEU A 481 -0.36 -9.07 17.70
N VAL A 482 0.52 -8.07 17.81
CA VAL A 482 0.98 -7.56 19.11
C VAL A 482 -0.16 -6.93 19.90
N LEU A 483 -1.01 -6.13 19.27
CA LEU A 483 -2.19 -5.53 19.91
C LEU A 483 -3.19 -6.61 20.33
N GLU A 484 -3.44 -7.60 19.48
CA GLU A 484 -4.31 -8.74 19.78
C GLU A 484 -3.80 -9.56 20.95
N ALA A 485 -2.50 -9.93 20.95
CA ALA A 485 -1.86 -10.62 22.07
C ALA A 485 -1.92 -9.79 23.36
N GLY A 486 -1.72 -8.47 23.25
CA GLY A 486 -1.88 -7.53 24.37
C GLY A 486 -3.29 -7.52 24.95
N SER A 487 -4.32 -7.65 24.11
CA SER A 487 -5.71 -7.68 24.56
C SER A 487 -6.11 -9.01 25.20
N MET A 488 -5.59 -10.15 24.69
CA MET A 488 -5.96 -11.49 25.17
C MET A 488 -5.17 -11.97 26.40
N GLY A 489 -3.95 -11.44 26.59
CA GLY A 489 -3.04 -11.91 27.64
C GLY A 489 -3.50 -11.58 29.04
N ASN A 490 -3.31 -12.54 29.97
CA ASN A 490 -3.64 -12.43 31.38
C ASN A 490 -2.40 -12.23 32.28
N GLY A 491 -1.19 -12.36 31.66
CA GLY A 491 0.11 -12.14 32.30
C GLY A 491 0.95 -13.40 32.42
N GLY A 492 2.23 -13.29 32.08
CA GLY A 492 3.23 -14.37 32.11
C GLY A 492 3.33 -15.18 30.83
N GLU A 493 2.46 -14.93 29.84
CA GLU A 493 2.47 -15.67 28.58
C GLU A 493 3.55 -15.15 27.61
N ILE A 494 4.08 -16.09 26.79
CA ILE A 494 4.83 -15.78 25.58
C ILE A 494 3.98 -16.18 24.39
N TYR A 495 3.56 -15.19 23.62
CA TYR A 495 2.82 -15.39 22.38
C TYR A 495 3.76 -15.52 21.20
N ILE A 496 3.53 -16.52 20.37
CA ILE A 496 4.29 -16.80 19.15
C ILE A 496 3.36 -16.62 17.97
N PHE A 497 3.83 -15.88 16.96
CA PHE A 497 3.03 -15.63 15.77
C PHE A 497 3.39 -16.62 14.65
N ASP A 498 2.34 -17.10 13.96
CA ASP A 498 2.51 -17.90 12.74
C ASP A 498 3.16 -17.04 11.64
N MET A 499 4.40 -17.35 11.33
CA MET A 499 5.20 -16.64 10.33
C MET A 499 4.92 -17.08 8.90
N GLY A 500 4.03 -18.06 8.68
CA GLY A 500 3.71 -18.59 7.36
C GLY A 500 4.88 -19.35 6.72
N LYS A 501 5.02 -19.26 5.39
CA LYS A 501 6.06 -19.98 4.64
C LYS A 501 7.42 -19.29 4.73
N PRO A 502 8.51 -20.07 4.89
CA PRO A 502 9.86 -19.52 4.84
C PRO A 502 10.26 -19.10 3.42
N VAL A 503 11.10 -18.07 3.33
CA VAL A 503 11.58 -17.50 2.06
C VAL A 503 13.10 -17.64 1.98
N LYS A 504 13.62 -18.18 0.87
CA LYS A 504 15.06 -18.17 0.58
C LYS A 504 15.51 -16.76 0.26
N ILE A 505 16.55 -16.28 0.92
CA ILE A 505 17.06 -14.91 0.74
C ILE A 505 17.61 -14.69 -0.67
N VAL A 506 18.16 -15.74 -1.30
CA VAL A 506 18.62 -15.66 -2.69
C VAL A 506 17.46 -15.45 -3.68
N ASP A 507 16.30 -16.08 -3.43
CA ASP A 507 15.12 -15.90 -4.29
C ASP A 507 14.51 -14.50 -4.09
N LEU A 508 14.53 -13.99 -2.87
CA LEU A 508 14.16 -12.61 -2.58
C LEU A 508 15.07 -11.63 -3.36
N ALA A 509 16.38 -11.86 -3.34
CA ALA A 509 17.35 -11.03 -4.08
C ALA A 509 17.07 -11.06 -5.59
N LYS A 510 16.85 -12.25 -6.18
CA LYS A 510 16.53 -12.40 -7.60
C LYS A 510 15.25 -11.64 -7.97
N ARG A 511 14.18 -11.80 -7.18
CA ARG A 511 12.92 -11.07 -7.41
C ARG A 511 13.09 -9.55 -7.33
N MET A 512 13.88 -9.06 -6.38
CA MET A 512 14.14 -7.63 -6.24
C MET A 512 14.96 -7.06 -7.41
N ILE A 513 15.95 -7.80 -7.91
CA ILE A 513 16.71 -7.43 -9.10
C ILE A 513 15.77 -7.35 -10.32
N SER A 514 14.94 -8.38 -10.51
CA SER A 514 13.96 -8.40 -11.61
C SER A 514 12.95 -7.25 -11.52
N LEU A 515 12.42 -6.95 -10.31
CA LEU A 515 11.52 -5.81 -10.08
C LEU A 515 12.16 -4.47 -10.43
N SER A 516 13.47 -4.34 -10.24
CA SER A 516 14.20 -3.09 -10.58
C SER A 516 14.44 -2.90 -12.08
N GLY A 517 14.18 -3.91 -12.91
CA GLY A 517 14.50 -3.92 -14.34
C GLY A 517 16.00 -3.97 -14.66
N ARG A 518 16.86 -4.26 -13.68
CA ARG A 518 18.30 -4.30 -13.85
C ARG A 518 18.79 -5.73 -14.05
N THR A 519 19.26 -6.04 -15.26
CA THR A 519 19.82 -7.36 -15.61
C THR A 519 21.32 -7.47 -15.37
N ASP A 520 21.98 -6.34 -15.12
CA ASP A 520 23.43 -6.21 -14.92
C ASP A 520 23.90 -6.52 -13.49
N VAL A 521 22.96 -6.56 -12.53
CA VAL A 521 23.26 -6.73 -11.11
C VAL A 521 23.48 -8.22 -10.76
N LYS A 522 24.66 -8.54 -10.24
CA LYS A 522 25.05 -9.89 -9.82
C LYS A 522 24.76 -10.12 -8.34
N ILE A 523 24.57 -11.39 -7.96
CA ILE A 523 24.49 -11.84 -6.56
C ILE A 523 25.83 -12.42 -6.17
N GLU A 524 26.36 -11.98 -5.01
CA GLU A 524 27.59 -12.49 -4.41
C GLU A 524 27.31 -13.14 -3.05
N PHE A 525 27.97 -14.25 -2.76
CA PHE A 525 27.88 -14.95 -1.48
C PHE A 525 29.05 -14.58 -0.58
N THR A 526 28.75 -14.03 0.61
CA THR A 526 29.76 -13.47 1.52
C THR A 526 30.15 -14.39 2.68
N GLY A 527 29.50 -15.54 2.85
CA GLY A 527 29.58 -16.36 4.05
C GLY A 527 28.67 -15.90 5.18
N LEU A 528 28.36 -16.82 6.11
CA LEU A 528 27.56 -16.51 7.29
C LEU A 528 28.30 -15.53 8.20
N ARG A 529 27.55 -14.59 8.80
CA ARG A 529 28.09 -13.61 9.75
C ARG A 529 28.20 -14.19 11.16
N HIS A 530 28.93 -13.49 12.02
CA HIS A 530 28.98 -13.82 13.44
C HIS A 530 27.57 -13.94 14.04
N GLY A 531 27.31 -15.05 14.72
CA GLY A 531 26.01 -15.32 15.35
C GLY A 531 24.85 -15.68 14.40
N GLU A 532 25.05 -15.73 13.08
CA GLU A 532 23.98 -15.97 12.11
C GLU A 532 23.64 -17.46 11.98
N LYS A 533 22.34 -17.78 12.06
CA LYS A 533 21.79 -19.13 11.79
C LYS A 533 21.45 -19.29 10.31
N LEU A 534 21.62 -20.50 9.79
CA LEU A 534 21.13 -20.85 8.45
C LEU A 534 19.59 -20.86 8.43
N TYR A 535 18.98 -21.41 9.48
CA TYR A 535 17.54 -21.51 9.71
C TYR A 535 17.21 -20.90 11.06
N GLU A 536 16.16 -20.04 11.12
CA GLU A 536 15.65 -19.50 12.39
C GLU A 536 14.52 -20.38 12.93
N GLU A 537 14.44 -20.50 14.24
CA GLU A 537 13.47 -21.33 14.95
C GLU A 537 12.50 -20.44 15.73
N LEU A 538 11.21 -20.71 15.64
CA LEU A 538 10.19 -19.99 16.40
C LEU A 538 9.97 -20.59 17.80
N LEU A 539 10.32 -21.86 17.95
CA LEU A 539 10.17 -22.68 19.16
C LEU A 539 11.43 -23.48 19.44
N ASN A 540 11.76 -23.65 20.70
CA ASN A 540 12.71 -24.66 21.15
C ASN A 540 12.07 -26.05 21.07
N VAL A 541 12.84 -27.10 20.82
CA VAL A 541 12.39 -28.51 20.81
C VAL A 541 11.66 -28.90 22.10
N LYS A 542 11.97 -28.26 23.24
CA LYS A 542 11.37 -28.49 24.55
C LYS A 542 10.15 -27.59 24.84
N GLU A 543 9.87 -26.59 24.01
CA GLU A 543 8.71 -25.72 24.18
C GLU A 543 7.49 -26.35 23.50
N LEU A 544 6.44 -26.54 24.25
CA LEU A 544 5.13 -26.95 23.75
C LEU A 544 4.30 -25.69 23.47
N THR A 545 3.42 -25.75 22.49
CA THR A 545 2.47 -24.66 22.21
C THR A 545 1.06 -25.04 22.62
N LYS A 546 0.32 -24.03 23.07
CA LYS A 546 -1.14 -24.10 23.25
C LYS A 546 -1.80 -23.17 22.24
N PRO A 547 -2.89 -23.60 21.59
CA PRO A 547 -3.63 -22.72 20.70
C PRO A 547 -4.31 -21.60 21.49
N THR A 548 -4.59 -20.48 20.82
CA THR A 548 -5.48 -19.43 21.29
C THR A 548 -6.76 -19.43 20.46
N TYR A 549 -7.68 -18.50 20.73
CA TYR A 549 -8.85 -18.32 19.85
C TYR A 549 -8.45 -17.70 18.49
N HIS A 550 -7.28 -17.12 18.39
CA HIS A 550 -6.76 -16.53 17.14
C HIS A 550 -5.82 -17.51 16.44
N GLU A 551 -6.15 -17.94 15.23
CA GLU A 551 -5.43 -18.98 14.47
C GLU A 551 -3.93 -18.70 14.27
N LYS A 552 -3.55 -17.42 14.21
CA LYS A 552 -2.17 -16.97 13.99
C LYS A 552 -1.36 -16.74 15.25
N ILE A 553 -1.96 -16.96 16.43
CA ILE A 553 -1.32 -16.72 17.73
C ILE A 553 -1.35 -17.99 18.56
N MET A 554 -0.19 -18.43 19.02
CA MET A 554 -0.01 -19.56 19.92
C MET A 554 0.66 -19.11 21.22
N ILE A 555 0.46 -19.81 22.30
CA ILE A 555 1.15 -19.58 23.58
C ILE A 555 2.26 -20.62 23.73
N ALA A 556 3.50 -20.17 23.98
CA ALA A 556 4.60 -21.06 24.33
C ALA A 556 4.54 -21.47 25.80
N THR A 557 4.69 -22.74 26.06
CA THR A 557 4.96 -23.26 27.41
C THR A 557 6.47 -23.32 27.59
N VAL A 558 7.00 -22.43 28.42
CA VAL A 558 8.44 -22.28 28.65
C VAL A 558 8.82 -22.72 30.07
N ARG A 559 10.12 -22.95 30.30
CA ARG A 559 10.68 -23.23 31.60
C ARG A 559 10.38 -22.07 32.56
N GLU A 560 9.97 -22.41 33.77
CA GLU A 560 9.76 -21.45 34.85
C GLU A 560 11.08 -21.18 35.61
N TYR A 561 11.22 -19.93 36.06
CA TYR A 561 12.39 -19.47 36.79
C TYR A 561 11.96 -18.82 38.13
N ASP A 562 12.81 -18.95 39.15
CA ASP A 562 12.62 -18.21 40.40
C ASP A 562 13.05 -16.75 40.20
N TYR A 563 12.19 -15.82 40.64
CA TYR A 563 12.44 -14.40 40.41
C TYR A 563 13.64 -13.88 41.19
N ASP A 564 13.82 -14.28 42.45
CA ASP A 564 14.86 -13.72 43.29
C ASP A 564 16.23 -14.18 42.81
N GLU A 565 16.36 -15.43 42.38
CA GLU A 565 17.55 -15.97 41.74
C GLU A 565 17.86 -15.24 40.40
N VAL A 566 16.85 -15.08 39.53
CA VAL A 566 16.97 -14.38 38.25
C VAL A 566 17.42 -12.92 38.47
N LYS A 567 16.78 -12.24 39.40
CA LYS A 567 17.10 -10.84 39.73
C LYS A 567 18.56 -10.66 40.15
N GLU A 568 19.06 -11.57 41.02
CA GLU A 568 20.46 -11.53 41.48
C GLU A 568 21.45 -11.77 40.30
N ARG A 569 21.18 -12.81 39.50
CA ARG A 569 22.04 -13.13 38.34
C ARG A 569 22.06 -12.01 37.31
N ILE A 570 20.92 -11.41 37.02
CA ILE A 570 20.81 -10.27 36.09
C ILE A 570 21.52 -9.04 36.67
N GLN A 571 21.43 -8.80 38.00
CA GLN A 571 22.17 -7.69 38.60
C GLN A 571 23.69 -7.88 38.44
N LYS A 572 24.20 -9.09 38.70
CA LYS A 572 25.63 -9.41 38.46
C LYS A 572 26.04 -9.21 37.00
N LEU A 573 25.17 -9.61 36.05
CA LEU A 573 25.42 -9.40 34.62
C LEU A 573 25.49 -7.90 34.28
N ILE A 574 24.57 -7.10 34.83
CA ILE A 574 24.56 -5.64 34.62
C ILE A 574 25.84 -5.04 35.18
N ASP A 575 26.25 -5.42 36.40
CA ASP A 575 27.48 -4.90 37.01
C ASP A 575 28.73 -5.27 36.20
N VAL A 576 28.79 -6.51 35.69
CA VAL A 576 29.88 -6.97 34.81
C VAL A 576 29.87 -6.23 33.47
N SER A 577 28.72 -5.81 32.95
CA SER A 577 28.63 -5.09 31.68
C SER A 577 29.42 -3.78 31.66
N TYR A 578 29.53 -3.11 32.81
CA TYR A 578 30.31 -1.87 32.98
C TYR A 578 31.83 -2.09 33.05
N THR A 579 32.30 -3.34 33.06
CA THR A 579 33.72 -3.66 32.94
C THR A 579 34.20 -3.61 31.49
N TYR A 580 33.28 -3.66 30.52
CA TYR A 580 33.53 -3.75 29.07
C TYR A 580 34.37 -4.98 28.65
N ASP A 581 34.55 -5.97 29.53
CA ASP A 581 35.20 -7.24 29.24
C ASP A 581 34.19 -8.19 28.57
N GLN A 582 34.22 -8.23 27.25
CA GLN A 582 33.25 -9.01 26.46
C GLN A 582 33.19 -10.47 26.84
N MET A 583 34.36 -11.10 27.13
CA MET A 583 34.42 -12.51 27.51
C MET A 583 33.74 -12.79 28.84
N LYS A 584 33.94 -11.93 29.84
CA LYS A 584 33.27 -12.04 31.14
C LYS A 584 31.77 -11.81 31.01
N ILE A 585 31.37 -10.82 30.21
CA ILE A 585 29.94 -10.53 29.99
C ILE A 585 29.25 -11.72 29.35
N VAL A 586 29.81 -12.29 28.26
CA VAL A 586 29.22 -13.44 27.57
C VAL A 586 29.23 -14.69 28.44
N SER A 587 30.26 -14.91 29.26
CA SER A 587 30.26 -15.98 30.25
C SER A 587 29.09 -15.87 31.23
N ALA A 588 28.85 -14.66 31.77
CA ALA A 588 27.72 -14.41 32.66
C ALA A 588 26.34 -14.57 31.94
N MET A 589 26.27 -14.21 30.65
CA MET A 589 25.08 -14.47 29.85
C MET A 589 24.80 -15.96 29.69
N LYS A 590 25.81 -16.80 29.42
CA LYS A 590 25.70 -18.25 29.30
C LYS A 590 25.30 -18.92 30.62
N ASP A 591 25.69 -18.36 31.77
CA ASP A 591 25.27 -18.85 33.08
C ASP A 591 23.75 -18.62 33.32
N ILE A 592 23.18 -17.54 32.78
CA ILE A 592 21.73 -17.27 32.87
C ILE A 592 20.96 -18.08 31.81
N VAL A 593 21.53 -18.22 30.62
CA VAL A 593 20.92 -18.89 29.46
C VAL A 593 21.81 -20.04 29.01
N PRO A 594 21.72 -21.22 29.64
CA PRO A 594 22.59 -22.36 29.32
C PRO A 594 22.44 -22.86 27.87
N GLU A 595 21.29 -22.61 27.23
CA GLU A 595 21.02 -22.94 25.83
C GLU A 595 21.70 -21.98 24.83
N PHE A 596 22.39 -20.93 25.30
CA PHE A 596 23.17 -20.05 24.43
C PHE A 596 24.46 -20.71 23.96
N ILE A 597 24.48 -21.13 22.68
CA ILE A 597 25.63 -21.70 22.00
C ILE A 597 26.05 -20.73 20.89
N SER A 598 27.22 -20.12 21.03
CA SER A 598 27.73 -19.16 20.06
C SER A 598 28.02 -19.82 18.70
N LYS A 599 27.79 -19.10 17.58
CA LYS A 599 28.13 -19.60 16.25
C LYS A 599 28.90 -18.54 15.46
N ASN A 600 29.95 -18.96 14.80
CA ASN A 600 30.82 -18.09 13.98
C ASN A 600 31.34 -16.87 14.77
N SER A 601 31.63 -17.03 16.08
CA SER A 601 32.01 -15.95 16.98
C SER A 601 33.20 -16.37 17.86
N CYS A 602 34.00 -15.40 18.30
CA CYS A 602 35.10 -15.66 19.26
C CYS A 602 34.56 -16.21 20.60
N PHE A 603 33.27 -16.07 20.89
CA PHE A 603 32.62 -16.55 22.11
C PHE A 603 32.33 -18.06 22.11
N GLU A 604 32.59 -18.77 21.01
CA GLU A 604 32.57 -20.26 20.97
C GLU A 604 33.51 -20.89 22.00
N ALA A 605 34.60 -20.17 22.30
CA ALA A 605 35.56 -20.62 23.32
C ALA A 605 34.95 -20.77 24.72
N LEU A 606 33.78 -20.13 24.97
CA LEU A 606 33.03 -20.18 26.22
C LEU A 606 31.92 -21.25 26.21
N ASP A 607 31.72 -21.96 25.11
CA ASP A 607 30.70 -22.98 25.02
C ASP A 607 31.09 -24.21 25.86
N LYS A 608 30.18 -24.67 26.71
CA LYS A 608 30.37 -25.94 27.41
C LYS A 608 30.32 -27.05 26.36
N LYS A 609 31.36 -27.89 26.31
CA LYS A 609 31.30 -29.08 25.45
C LYS A 609 30.12 -29.93 25.90
N PRO A 610 29.30 -30.44 24.97
CA PRO A 610 28.26 -31.39 25.34
C PRO A 610 28.98 -32.63 25.95
N ASP A 611 28.56 -33.00 27.18
CA ASP A 611 28.96 -34.25 27.84
C ASP A 611 28.53 -35.45 27.02
#